data_c1b25234742eeeb808c2a242fb9d134d
#
_entry.id   c1b25234742eeeb808c2a242fb9d134d
#
_cell.length_a   1.000
_cell.length_b   1.000
_cell.length_c   1.000
_cell.angle_alpha   90.00
_cell.angle_beta   90.00
_cell.angle_gamma   90.00
#
_symmetry.space_group_name_H-M   'P 1'
#
loop_
_entity.id
_entity.type
_entity.pdbx_description
1 polymer ?
#
loop_
_entity_poly.entity_id
_entity_poly.type
_entity_poly.pdbx_seq_one_letter_code
_entity_poly.pdbx_strand_id
1 'polypeptide(L)'
;MDKKNQRPEFHGSDLEKIAAYYHIPASEIPGIIKFGANVNPLGLSESVKNDLAGHLDIISSYPDRNYTSLKKTIGEYCHISPEHIVVGNGSTELISLLISQRLAKKALVVGQRIPTINASLPSLEAQSPNIT
;
A
#
# COMPACT_ATOMS: atom_id res chain seq x y z
N MET A 1 14.59 18.57 -24.17
CA MET A 1 13.94 18.72 -22.85
C MET A 1 14.94 18.34 -21.78
N ASP A 2 15.35 19.33 -20.99
CA ASP A 2 16.46 19.22 -20.04
C ASP A 2 16.05 18.36 -18.83
N LYS A 3 16.64 17.17 -18.70
CA LYS A 3 16.44 16.25 -17.56
C LYS A 3 16.97 16.79 -16.21
N LYS A 4 17.59 17.97 -16.20
CA LYS A 4 18.26 18.55 -15.02
C LYS A 4 17.35 19.20 -13.98
N ASN A 5 16.04 19.30 -14.21
CA ASN A 5 15.12 20.04 -13.31
C ASN A 5 13.92 19.24 -12.83
N GLN A 6 13.93 17.91 -12.94
CA GLN A 6 12.89 17.08 -12.34
C GLN A 6 13.25 16.84 -10.87
N ARG A 7 12.42 17.37 -9.97
CA ARG A 7 12.49 17.00 -8.55
C ARG A 7 12.33 15.50 -8.45
N PRO A 8 13.16 14.78 -7.67
CA PRO A 8 12.97 13.36 -7.46
C PRO A 8 11.60 13.11 -6.82
N GLU A 9 10.89 12.11 -7.32
CA GLU A 9 9.64 11.65 -6.72
C GLU A 9 9.97 10.80 -5.50
N PHE A 10 9.62 11.28 -4.32
CA PHE A 10 9.74 10.53 -3.08
C PHE A 10 8.36 10.03 -2.64
N HIS A 11 8.29 8.80 -2.16
CA HIS A 11 7.15 8.36 -1.39
C HIS A 11 7.17 9.06 -0.01
N GLY A 12 6.00 9.41 0.52
CA GLY A 12 5.92 10.13 1.80
C GLY A 12 6.55 9.42 3.01
N SER A 13 6.82 8.11 2.89
CA SER A 13 7.53 7.30 3.90
C SER A 13 9.05 7.22 3.70
N ASP A 14 9.59 7.71 2.57
CA ASP A 14 11.00 7.59 2.19
C ASP A 14 11.90 8.61 2.91
N LEU A 15 11.78 8.72 4.24
CA LEU A 15 12.48 9.75 5.03
C LEU A 15 13.99 9.70 4.87
N GLU A 16 14.58 8.52 4.80
CA GLU A 16 16.02 8.34 4.61
C GLU A 16 16.48 8.87 3.26
N LYS A 17 15.73 8.60 2.19
CA LYS A 17 16.02 9.12 0.85
C LYS A 17 15.84 10.64 0.78
N ILE A 18 14.79 11.16 1.43
CA ILE A 18 14.53 12.59 1.53
C ILE A 18 15.67 13.27 2.31
N ALA A 19 16.06 12.72 3.46
CA ALA A 19 17.15 13.24 4.26
C ALA A 19 18.47 13.25 3.50
N ALA A 20 18.80 12.18 2.79
CA ALA A 20 19.99 12.11 1.95
C ALA A 20 19.98 13.17 0.83
N TYR A 21 18.83 13.35 0.17
CA TYR A 21 18.70 14.35 -0.92
C TYR A 21 18.86 15.80 -0.42
N TYR A 22 18.32 16.11 0.76
CA TYR A 22 18.43 17.44 1.36
C TYR A 22 19.62 17.60 2.31
N HIS A 23 20.52 16.62 2.38
CA HIS A 23 21.70 16.61 3.26
C HIS A 23 21.38 16.78 4.74
N ILE A 24 20.24 16.22 5.18
CA ILE A 24 19.83 16.23 6.59
C ILE A 24 20.60 15.12 7.32
N PRO A 25 21.29 15.43 8.43
CA PRO A 25 21.99 14.42 9.22
C PRO A 25 21.05 13.32 9.74
N ALA A 26 21.52 12.07 9.79
CA ALA A 26 20.74 10.95 10.28
C ALA A 26 20.22 11.15 11.72
N SER A 27 20.94 11.90 12.55
CA SER A 27 20.52 12.25 13.90
C SER A 27 19.30 13.16 13.97
N GLU A 28 18.99 13.90 12.89
CA GLU A 28 17.85 14.80 12.81
C GLU A 28 16.59 14.15 12.21
N ILE A 29 16.74 12.98 11.56
CA ILE A 29 15.60 12.27 10.93
C ILE A 29 14.45 11.99 11.93
N PRO A 30 14.70 11.58 13.19
CA PRO A 30 13.63 11.34 14.17
C PRO A 30 12.79 12.59 14.50
N GLY A 31 13.38 13.78 14.33
CA GLY A 31 12.70 15.07 14.57
C GLY A 31 11.85 15.57 13.38
N ILE A 32 11.90 14.90 12.23
CA ILE A 32 11.13 15.32 11.05
C ILE A 32 9.64 15.11 11.29
N ILE A 33 8.85 16.18 11.14
CA ILE A 33 7.40 16.11 11.20
C ILE A 33 6.87 15.49 9.89
N LYS A 34 6.16 14.36 10.01
CA LYS A 34 5.72 13.54 8.89
C LYS A 34 4.32 13.93 8.42
N PHE A 35 4.23 14.57 7.27
CA PHE A 35 2.96 14.87 6.59
C PHE A 35 2.75 14.04 5.30
N GLY A 36 3.66 13.10 5.01
CA GLY A 36 3.73 12.42 3.72
C GLY A 36 3.04 11.06 3.66
N ALA A 37 2.66 10.46 4.78
CA ALA A 37 1.99 9.17 4.84
C ALA A 37 0.86 9.20 5.88
N ASN A 38 -0.23 8.50 5.57
CA ASN A 38 -1.39 8.37 6.47
C ASN A 38 -1.10 7.35 7.57
N VAL A 39 -0.26 7.73 8.53
CA VAL A 39 0.07 6.89 9.68
C VAL A 39 -0.64 7.46 10.90
N ASN A 40 -1.30 6.59 11.68
CA ASN A 40 -1.93 7.01 12.93
C ASN A 40 -0.84 7.48 13.94
N PRO A 41 -0.82 8.77 14.32
CA PRO A 41 0.19 9.29 15.23
C PRO A 41 0.10 8.71 16.65
N LEU A 42 -1.06 8.17 17.02
CA LEU A 42 -1.28 7.52 18.31
C LEU A 42 -0.75 6.07 18.34
N GLY A 43 -0.34 5.54 17.18
CA GLY A 43 0.12 4.16 17.07
C GLY A 43 -0.99 3.13 17.22
N LEU A 44 -0.63 1.91 17.64
CA LEU A 44 -1.57 0.83 17.93
C LEU A 44 -2.24 1.04 19.28
N SER A 45 -3.54 0.70 19.37
CA SER A 45 -4.23 0.67 20.66
C SER A 45 -3.65 -0.39 21.59
N GLU A 46 -3.74 -0.18 22.90
CA GLU A 46 -3.23 -1.14 23.89
C GLU A 46 -3.94 -2.50 23.79
N SER A 47 -5.22 -2.53 23.43
CA SER A 47 -5.95 -3.78 23.21
C SER A 47 -5.34 -4.61 22.08
N VAL A 48 -4.97 -3.97 20.94
CA VAL A 48 -4.32 -4.66 19.81
C VAL A 48 -2.92 -5.13 20.18
N LYS A 49 -2.15 -4.33 20.93
CA LYS A 49 -0.81 -4.73 21.39
C LYS A 49 -0.86 -5.96 22.28
N ASN A 50 -1.81 -5.98 23.24
CA ASN A 50 -1.97 -7.09 24.17
C ASN A 50 -2.43 -8.37 23.44
N ASP A 51 -3.36 -8.24 22.50
CA ASP A 51 -3.83 -9.35 21.69
C ASP A 51 -2.68 -9.97 20.86
N LEU A 52 -1.91 -9.14 20.16
CA LEU A 52 -0.74 -9.59 19.40
C LEU A 52 0.30 -10.27 20.31
N ALA A 53 0.59 -9.70 21.47
CA ALA A 53 1.54 -10.30 22.42
C ALA A 53 1.07 -11.66 22.94
N GLY A 54 -0.24 -11.82 23.14
CA GLY A 54 -0.83 -13.08 23.59
C GLY A 54 -0.91 -14.18 22.52
N HIS A 55 -0.73 -13.84 21.26
CA HIS A 55 -0.89 -14.77 20.13
C HIS A 55 0.38 -14.93 19.28
N LEU A 56 1.55 -14.60 19.81
CA LEU A 56 2.81 -14.70 19.05
C LEU A 56 3.13 -16.13 18.59
N ASP A 57 2.64 -17.14 19.29
CA ASP A 57 2.87 -18.55 18.93
C ASP A 57 2.28 -18.93 17.56
N ILE A 58 1.32 -18.15 17.05
CA ILE A 58 0.74 -18.38 15.72
C ILE A 58 1.78 -18.25 14.60
N ILE A 59 2.88 -17.53 14.83
CA ILE A 59 3.98 -17.34 13.86
C ILE A 59 4.67 -18.68 13.56
N SER A 60 4.67 -19.60 14.51
CA SER A 60 5.25 -20.94 14.33
C SER A 60 4.33 -21.94 13.60
N SER A 61 3.10 -21.55 13.33
CA SER A 61 2.10 -22.38 12.67
C SER A 61 2.02 -22.07 11.16
N TYR A 62 1.67 -23.11 10.37
CA TYR A 62 1.42 -22.86 8.95
C TYR A 62 0.09 -22.10 8.79
N PRO A 63 0.07 -20.99 8.04
CA PRO A 63 -1.12 -20.15 7.95
C PRO A 63 -2.26 -20.81 7.17
N ASP A 64 -3.50 -20.46 7.50
CA ASP A 64 -4.67 -20.83 6.70
C ASP A 64 -4.61 -20.16 5.31
N ARG A 65 -4.36 -20.97 4.29
CA ARG A 65 -4.21 -20.53 2.89
C ARG A 65 -5.47 -19.89 2.32
N ASN A 66 -6.63 -20.21 2.87
CA ASN A 66 -7.92 -19.72 2.39
C ASN A 66 -8.40 -18.49 3.17
N TYR A 67 -7.69 -18.09 4.24
CA TYR A 67 -8.07 -17.01 5.13
C TYR A 67 -9.50 -17.15 5.68
N THR A 68 -9.93 -18.39 6.00
CA THR A 68 -11.32 -18.72 6.32
C THR A 68 -11.86 -17.92 7.49
N SER A 69 -11.14 -17.92 8.62
CA SER A 69 -11.58 -17.20 9.82
C SER A 69 -11.50 -15.69 9.62
N LEU A 70 -10.45 -15.19 8.95
CA LEU A 70 -10.31 -13.76 8.65
C LEU A 70 -11.44 -13.26 7.75
N LYS A 71 -11.76 -13.97 6.66
CA LYS A 71 -12.87 -13.61 5.77
C LYS A 71 -14.21 -13.64 6.48
N LYS A 72 -14.42 -14.61 7.39
CA LYS A 72 -15.63 -14.65 8.21
C LYS A 72 -15.77 -13.40 9.09
N THR A 73 -14.72 -13.05 9.82
CA THR A 73 -14.72 -11.86 10.70
C THR A 73 -14.92 -10.57 9.90
N ILE A 74 -14.25 -10.41 8.75
CA ILE A 74 -14.44 -9.27 7.86
C ILE A 74 -15.88 -9.24 7.33
N GLY A 75 -16.42 -10.39 6.95
CA GLY A 75 -17.78 -10.52 6.44
C GLY A 75 -18.82 -10.10 7.47
N GLU A 76 -18.66 -10.50 8.72
CA GLU A 76 -19.50 -10.09 9.84
C GLU A 76 -19.40 -8.58 10.07
N TYR A 77 -18.20 -8.01 10.07
CA TYR A 77 -17.96 -6.57 10.25
C TYR A 77 -18.54 -5.73 9.10
N CYS A 78 -18.36 -6.16 7.87
CA CYS A 78 -18.81 -5.44 6.67
C CYS A 78 -20.23 -5.79 6.22
N HIS A 79 -20.90 -6.74 6.87
CA HIS A 79 -22.22 -7.27 6.46
C HIS A 79 -22.24 -7.80 5.03
N ILE A 80 -21.19 -8.54 4.66
CA ILE A 80 -21.02 -9.13 3.33
C ILE A 80 -20.63 -10.61 3.45
N SER A 81 -21.05 -11.42 2.48
CA SER A 81 -20.67 -12.85 2.47
C SER A 81 -19.15 -13.04 2.30
N PRO A 82 -18.50 -13.96 3.06
CA PRO A 82 -17.07 -14.23 2.99
C PRO A 82 -16.57 -14.60 1.60
N GLU A 83 -17.42 -15.18 0.76
CA GLU A 83 -17.10 -15.55 -0.63
C GLU A 83 -16.86 -14.33 -1.54
N HIS A 84 -17.38 -13.17 -1.18
CA HIS A 84 -17.15 -11.91 -1.90
C HIS A 84 -15.94 -11.12 -1.38
N ILE A 85 -15.14 -11.72 -0.49
CA ILE A 85 -13.98 -11.08 0.14
C ILE A 85 -12.69 -11.63 -0.46
N VAL A 86 -11.86 -10.75 -0.98
CA VAL A 86 -10.48 -11.03 -1.39
C VAL A 86 -9.53 -10.38 -0.40
N VAL A 87 -8.60 -11.14 0.12
CA VAL A 87 -7.59 -10.68 1.08
C VAL A 87 -6.24 -10.57 0.38
N GLY A 88 -5.49 -9.51 0.69
CA GLY A 88 -4.14 -9.30 0.19
C GLY A 88 -3.30 -8.45 1.14
N ASN A 89 -2.01 -8.46 0.94
CA ASN A 89 -1.05 -7.69 1.72
C ASN A 89 -1.04 -6.23 1.25
N GLY A 90 -2.02 -5.48 1.70
CA GLY A 90 -2.25 -4.09 1.33
C GLY A 90 -2.87 -3.91 -0.06
N SER A 91 -3.24 -2.66 -0.37
CA SER A 91 -3.87 -2.31 -1.65
C SER A 91 -2.97 -2.57 -2.86
N THR A 92 -1.66 -2.51 -2.69
CA THR A 92 -0.68 -2.76 -3.76
C THR A 92 -0.80 -4.17 -4.34
N GLU A 93 -0.89 -5.19 -3.50
CA GLU A 93 -1.08 -6.56 -3.95
C GLU A 93 -2.44 -6.74 -4.60
N LEU A 94 -3.50 -6.21 -4.00
CA LEU A 94 -4.86 -6.31 -4.55
C LEU A 94 -4.98 -5.64 -5.92
N ILE A 95 -4.38 -4.47 -6.11
CA ILE A 95 -4.33 -3.79 -7.42
C ILE A 95 -3.58 -4.65 -8.43
N SER A 96 -2.42 -5.18 -8.05
CA SER A 96 -1.61 -6.04 -8.92
C SER A 96 -2.36 -7.31 -9.32
N LEU A 97 -3.07 -7.95 -8.39
CA LEU A 97 -3.90 -9.12 -8.65
C LEU A 97 -5.02 -8.79 -9.64
N LEU A 98 -5.76 -7.71 -9.44
CA LEU A 98 -6.83 -7.27 -10.34
C LEU A 98 -6.33 -7.04 -11.76
N ILE A 99 -5.18 -6.39 -11.90
CA ILE A 99 -4.58 -6.11 -13.21
C ILE A 99 -4.08 -7.41 -13.86
N SER A 100 -3.40 -8.27 -13.10
CA SER A 100 -2.81 -9.52 -13.62
C SER A 100 -3.85 -10.53 -14.07
N GLN A 101 -5.02 -10.54 -13.45
CA GLN A 101 -6.15 -11.39 -13.86
C GLN A 101 -6.80 -10.95 -15.17
N ARG A 102 -6.32 -9.85 -15.78
CA ARG A 102 -6.85 -9.31 -17.05
C ARG A 102 -8.38 -9.13 -17.05
N LEU A 103 -8.94 -8.80 -15.89
CA LEU A 103 -10.38 -8.54 -15.74
C LEU A 103 -10.86 -7.35 -16.58
N ALA A 104 -9.94 -6.44 -16.92
CA ALA A 104 -10.17 -5.33 -17.82
C ALA A 104 -9.22 -5.40 -19.02
N LYS A 105 -9.75 -5.21 -20.23
CA LYS A 105 -8.94 -5.10 -21.46
C LYS A 105 -8.29 -3.73 -21.61
N LYS A 106 -8.87 -2.70 -20.99
CA LYS A 106 -8.39 -1.31 -21.02
C LYS A 106 -8.59 -0.72 -19.63
N ALA A 107 -7.64 0.13 -19.21
CA ALA A 107 -7.71 0.89 -17.97
C ALA A 107 -7.54 2.38 -18.25
N LEU A 108 -8.40 3.21 -17.66
CA LEU A 108 -8.25 4.65 -17.65
C LEU A 108 -7.76 5.07 -16.26
N VAL A 109 -6.62 5.73 -16.21
CA VAL A 109 -6.07 6.28 -14.97
C VAL A 109 -6.21 7.79 -15.00
N VAL A 110 -7.01 8.32 -14.08
CA VAL A 110 -7.27 9.76 -13.94
C VAL A 110 -6.49 10.28 -12.74
N GLY A 111 -5.63 11.28 -12.98
CA GLY A 111 -4.85 11.95 -11.93
C GLY A 111 -3.40 11.47 -11.82
N GLN A 112 -2.75 11.84 -10.72
CA GLN A 112 -1.36 11.47 -10.46
C GLN A 112 -1.26 9.98 -10.15
N ARG A 113 -0.41 9.27 -10.89
CA ARG A 113 -0.36 7.80 -10.83
C ARG A 113 0.37 7.31 -9.59
N ILE A 114 -0.17 6.27 -8.97
CA ILE A 114 0.54 5.49 -7.96
C ILE A 114 1.59 4.64 -8.71
N PRO A 115 2.87 4.64 -8.29
CA PRO A 115 3.96 3.90 -8.97
C PRO A 115 3.64 2.43 -9.25
N THR A 116 2.95 1.78 -8.33
CA THR A 116 2.53 0.37 -8.44
C THR A 116 1.61 0.11 -9.62
N ILE A 117 0.67 1.04 -9.92
CA ILE A 117 -0.22 0.90 -11.08
C ILE A 117 0.60 0.96 -12.37
N ASN A 118 1.61 1.84 -12.43
CA ASN A 118 2.50 1.94 -13.58
C ASN A 118 3.30 0.65 -13.83
N ALA A 119 3.79 0.00 -12.77
CA ALA A 119 4.56 -1.24 -12.88
C ALA A 119 3.70 -2.42 -13.35
N SER A 120 2.41 -2.41 -13.03
CA SER A 120 1.48 -3.50 -13.36
C SER A 120 0.75 -3.32 -14.70
N LEU A 121 0.85 -2.14 -15.33
CA LEU A 121 0.16 -1.79 -16.58
C LEU A 121 0.85 -2.18 -17.91
N PRO A 122 2.10 -2.65 -18.01
CA PRO A 122 2.71 -3.00 -19.31
C PRO A 122 1.91 -4.01 -20.13
N SER A 123 1.00 -4.76 -19.51
CA SER A 123 0.12 -5.73 -20.16
C SER A 123 -1.24 -5.17 -20.58
N LEU A 124 -1.53 -3.89 -20.27
CA LEU A 124 -2.77 -3.20 -20.62
C LEU A 124 -2.43 -1.96 -21.47
N GLU A 125 -3.15 -1.75 -22.56
CA GLU A 125 -3.05 -0.48 -23.31
C GLU A 125 -3.56 0.67 -22.43
N ALA A 126 -2.65 1.40 -21.80
CA ALA A 126 -2.98 2.60 -21.06
C ALA A 126 -3.18 3.78 -22.02
N GLN A 127 -4.40 4.23 -22.18
CA GLN A 127 -4.70 5.50 -22.85
C GLN A 127 -4.69 6.62 -21.81
N SER A 128 -3.69 7.50 -21.88
CA SER A 128 -3.75 8.79 -21.17
C SER A 128 -4.64 9.73 -21.97
N PRO A 129 -5.69 10.30 -21.42
CA PRO A 129 -6.40 11.38 -22.10
C PRO A 129 -5.44 12.56 -22.21
N ASN A 130 -5.16 13.02 -23.43
CA ASN A 130 -4.55 14.34 -23.64
C ASN A 130 -5.61 15.37 -23.20
N ILE A 131 -5.44 15.89 -22.00
CA ILE A 131 -6.17 17.08 -21.56
C ILE A 131 -5.39 18.26 -22.12
N THR A 132 -5.88 18.82 -23.22
CA THR A 132 -5.49 20.13 -23.75
C THR A 132 -6.08 21.22 -22.89
#